data_9a4448341512b944199ab8f2bd41f0dd
#
_entry.id   9a4448341512b944199ab8f2bd41f0dd
#
_cell.length_a   1.000
_cell.length_b   1.000
_cell.length_c   1.000
_cell.angle_alpha   90.00
_cell.angle_beta   90.00
_cell.angle_gamma   90.00
#
_symmetry.space_group_name_H-M   'P 1'
#
loop_
_entity.id
_entity.type
_entity.pdbx_description
1 polymer ?
#
loop_
_entity_poly.entity_id
_entity_poly.type
_entity_poly.pdbx_seq_one_letter_code
_entity_poly.pdbx_strand_id
1 'polypeptide(L)'
;MLNIDFNNIRSIKGAANEGFEEFVCQLARKEEIPCEKKFERCGKPDGGVECYKVLEDGSIVAWQAKYFCKAFDDSQYKQINRSVNEALKSYPQLRRYIIVVPIDPSNAHVAGKKSMKERIDEYVKRWSNTNPHVIFDFWWASDLVERLQKPSNQGMLRFWFGEYEFTDRDFFRFNEESINDLGKRYTPKLNVEVEAFQYFEVLSRGSSLRYFFDKELMIAEDTCRKIEKNKYCQNILNLVENVRNAIKQINETNITGIDRISLNELLSALMLLGETVQDIANSIVEKERVTEEENRTSNNLFELGIDILRVYNDLHQDIMRLVNDPILILEGDAGVGKSHLMADTVQKRQKENLFSLLFLGQKFITDEEPFIQMMRMLNFSGSSNELLEMLETKAETTGNRIIIFIDAINEGHGLTIWQNNIRSFINRIRQHPWLGLVLSIRTSYSPAILPWEEFGNDYCVWARHYGFGANTQKAVQLFFKEYDILYPSVPLLNPEFRNPLFLHLFCEGMKNNGYRKIPDGIKGITSVMNLFFDGIEKSLRKFKQYSQSIKCINKAVCEYIKYIVKERRHEMPIETAVEIFSEIYNRVFKDGELLDYLISEGV
;
A
#
# COMPACT_ATOMS: atom_id res chain seq x y z
N MET A 1 -7.79 -2.10 32.65
CA MET A 1 -6.35 -2.00 32.37
C MET A 1 -5.89 -3.35 31.87
N LEU A 2 -5.23 -3.39 30.70
CA LEU A 2 -4.55 -4.61 30.23
C LEU A 2 -3.48 -5.00 31.23
N ASN A 3 -3.46 -6.27 31.61
CA ASN A 3 -2.43 -6.80 32.51
C ASN A 3 -1.16 -7.07 31.68
N ILE A 4 -0.11 -6.30 31.92
CA ILE A 4 1.17 -6.45 31.19
C ILE A 4 1.94 -7.58 31.87
N ASP A 5 1.87 -8.77 31.28
CA ASP A 5 2.70 -9.92 31.66
C ASP A 5 3.61 -10.30 30.49
N PHE A 6 4.90 -10.02 30.62
CA PHE A 6 5.88 -10.31 29.58
C PHE A 6 6.02 -11.81 29.25
N ASN A 7 5.57 -12.72 30.12
CA ASN A 7 5.50 -14.15 29.78
C ASN A 7 4.48 -14.45 28.66
N ASN A 8 3.48 -13.56 28.51
CA ASN A 8 2.38 -13.68 27.55
C ASN A 8 2.57 -12.75 26.35
N ILE A 9 3.78 -12.23 26.11
CA ILE A 9 4.04 -11.41 24.92
C ILE A 9 3.71 -12.18 23.63
N ARG A 10 3.13 -11.50 22.65
CA ARG A 10 2.81 -12.10 21.35
C ARG A 10 4.06 -12.70 20.70
N SER A 11 4.00 -13.99 20.36
CA SER A 11 5.09 -14.68 19.68
C SER A 11 5.16 -14.29 18.20
N ILE A 12 6.38 -14.19 17.67
CA ILE A 12 6.65 -14.09 16.23
C ILE A 12 7.29 -15.41 15.79
N LYS A 13 6.86 -15.95 14.66
CA LYS A 13 7.31 -17.25 14.13
C LYS A 13 7.27 -18.39 15.18
N GLY A 14 6.33 -18.29 16.12
CA GLY A 14 6.15 -19.28 17.19
C GLY A 14 7.11 -19.14 18.37
N ALA A 15 7.92 -18.07 18.43
CA ALA A 15 8.91 -17.84 19.48
C ALA A 15 8.65 -16.50 20.21
N ALA A 16 8.50 -16.55 21.54
CA ALA A 16 8.25 -15.37 22.38
C ALA A 16 9.49 -14.46 22.48
N ASN A 17 10.69 -15.02 22.42
CA ASN A 17 11.92 -14.23 22.38
C ASN A 17 12.04 -13.40 21.10
N GLU A 18 11.65 -13.92 19.92
CA GLU A 18 11.60 -13.13 18.69
C GLU A 18 10.52 -12.02 18.77
N GLY A 19 9.40 -12.30 19.45
CA GLY A 19 8.41 -11.28 19.77
C GLY A 19 8.96 -10.18 20.66
N PHE A 20 9.72 -10.54 21.69
CA PHE A 20 10.34 -9.56 22.58
C PHE A 20 11.44 -8.74 21.90
N GLU A 21 12.29 -9.36 21.08
CA GLU A 21 13.30 -8.67 20.27
C GLU A 21 12.63 -7.60 19.37
N GLU A 22 11.56 -7.97 18.65
CA GLU A 22 10.81 -7.06 17.78
C GLU A 22 10.13 -5.95 18.59
N PHE A 23 9.48 -6.28 19.70
CA PHE A 23 8.87 -5.30 20.61
C PHE A 23 9.89 -4.26 21.10
N VAL A 24 11.09 -4.69 21.50
CA VAL A 24 12.16 -3.80 21.93
C VAL A 24 12.61 -2.88 20.79
N CYS A 25 12.77 -3.39 19.59
CA CYS A 25 13.14 -2.57 18.42
C CYS A 25 12.08 -1.49 18.12
N GLN A 26 10.81 -1.84 18.19
CA GLN A 26 9.71 -0.88 17.99
C GLN A 26 9.66 0.19 19.07
N LEU A 27 9.88 -0.20 20.33
CA LEU A 27 9.90 0.73 21.45
C LEU A 27 11.13 1.66 21.38
N ALA A 28 12.30 1.11 21.02
CA ALA A 28 13.54 1.87 20.81
C ALA A 28 13.41 2.90 19.67
N ARG A 29 12.69 2.55 18.60
CA ARG A 29 12.40 3.49 17.50
C ARG A 29 11.61 4.71 17.99
N LYS A 30 10.62 4.50 18.86
CA LYS A 30 9.78 5.56 19.43
C LYS A 30 10.44 6.35 20.57
N GLU A 31 11.57 5.90 21.09
CA GLU A 31 12.31 6.64 22.13
C GLU A 31 12.96 7.88 21.53
N GLU A 32 12.71 9.05 22.09
CA GLU A 32 13.30 10.30 21.63
C GLU A 32 14.75 10.41 22.08
N ILE A 33 15.68 10.45 21.14
CA ILE A 33 17.11 10.67 21.39
C ILE A 33 17.52 12.00 20.74
N PRO A 34 18.07 12.96 21.48
CA PRO A 34 18.53 14.23 20.91
C PRO A 34 19.57 13.99 19.79
N CYS A 35 19.50 14.80 18.73
CA CYS A 35 20.41 14.74 17.58
C CYS A 35 20.40 13.39 16.84
N GLU A 36 19.26 12.68 16.84
CA GLU A 36 19.09 11.46 16.08
C GLU A 36 19.08 11.77 14.58
N LYS A 37 19.91 11.03 13.83
CA LYS A 37 19.98 11.08 12.35
C LYS A 37 19.25 9.92 11.70
N LYS A 38 19.41 8.70 12.25
CA LYS A 38 18.90 7.47 11.63
C LYS A 38 18.68 6.38 12.66
N PHE A 39 17.64 5.56 12.47
CA PHE A 39 17.41 4.33 13.21
C PHE A 39 17.71 3.12 12.32
N GLU A 40 18.42 2.11 12.84
CA GLU A 40 18.74 0.88 12.13
C GLU A 40 18.46 -0.36 12.95
N ARG A 41 18.03 -1.43 12.27
CA ARG A 41 17.85 -2.77 12.83
C ARG A 41 18.99 -3.66 12.38
N CYS A 42 19.45 -4.52 13.26
CA CYS A 42 20.50 -5.49 12.98
C CYS A 42 19.90 -6.83 12.55
N GLY A 43 20.43 -7.38 11.44
CA GLY A 43 20.18 -8.78 11.07
C GLY A 43 21.10 -9.74 11.80
N LYS A 44 20.70 -11.00 11.96
CA LYS A 44 21.55 -12.03 12.58
C LYS A 44 22.70 -12.46 11.63
N PRO A 45 23.98 -12.52 12.08
CA PRO A 45 24.46 -12.21 13.43
C PRO A 45 24.49 -10.70 13.73
N ASP A 46 23.93 -10.30 14.86
CA ASP A 46 23.66 -8.92 15.26
C ASP A 46 24.83 -8.19 15.94
N GLY A 47 25.93 -8.89 16.16
CA GLY A 47 27.10 -8.33 16.87
C GLY A 47 26.80 -7.87 18.30
N GLY A 48 25.76 -8.42 18.92
CA GLY A 48 25.33 -8.05 20.28
C GLY A 48 24.41 -6.82 20.33
N VAL A 49 23.78 -6.44 19.23
CA VAL A 49 22.88 -5.27 19.12
C VAL A 49 21.68 -5.61 18.26
N GLU A 50 20.45 -5.51 18.78
CA GLU A 50 19.22 -5.73 18.00
C GLU A 50 18.88 -4.55 17.07
N CYS A 51 19.06 -3.33 17.61
CA CYS A 51 18.84 -2.10 16.86
C CYS A 51 19.65 -0.95 17.47
N TYR A 52 19.86 0.11 16.68
CA TYR A 52 20.58 1.28 17.15
C TYR A 52 20.12 2.56 16.44
N LYS A 53 20.40 3.70 17.08
CA LYS A 53 20.28 5.04 16.52
C LYS A 53 21.65 5.65 16.28
N VAL A 54 21.85 6.18 15.09
CA VAL A 54 23.02 6.97 14.73
C VAL A 54 22.73 8.43 15.03
N LEU A 55 23.62 9.10 15.74
CA LEU A 55 23.53 10.53 16.05
C LEU A 55 24.22 11.37 14.97
N GLU A 56 24.00 12.68 14.98
CA GLU A 56 24.60 13.62 14.03
C GLU A 56 26.14 13.61 14.06
N ASP A 57 26.74 13.36 15.23
CA ASP A 57 28.18 13.22 15.41
C ASP A 57 28.76 11.87 15.00
N GLY A 58 27.92 10.98 14.48
CA GLY A 58 28.27 9.62 14.09
C GLY A 58 28.36 8.62 15.24
N SER A 59 28.12 9.04 16.47
CA SER A 59 28.05 8.12 17.61
C SER A 59 26.76 7.31 17.61
N ILE A 60 26.72 6.19 18.35
CA ILE A 60 25.63 5.21 18.35
C ILE A 60 25.02 5.06 19.75
N VAL A 61 23.69 5.02 19.81
CA VAL A 61 22.90 4.53 20.94
C VAL A 61 22.28 3.20 20.52
N ALA A 62 22.58 2.12 21.23
CA ALA A 62 22.19 0.76 20.84
C ALA A 62 21.38 0.04 21.91
N TRP A 63 20.48 -0.86 21.48
CA TRP A 63 19.64 -1.69 22.33
C TRP A 63 19.90 -3.17 22.05
N GLN A 64 19.94 -3.95 23.15
CA GLN A 64 20.02 -5.41 23.13
C GLN A 64 18.90 -6.00 23.95
N ALA A 65 18.04 -6.80 23.34
CA ALA A 65 16.99 -7.53 24.03
C ALA A 65 17.49 -8.82 24.64
N LYS A 66 17.07 -9.10 25.88
CA LYS A 66 17.32 -10.37 26.58
C LYS A 66 16.02 -10.85 27.23
N TYR A 67 15.36 -11.81 26.58
CA TYR A 67 14.09 -12.35 27.07
C TYR A 67 14.30 -13.32 28.24
N PHE A 68 14.65 -12.77 29.40
CA PHE A 68 14.81 -13.50 30.65
C PHE A 68 13.64 -13.20 31.59
N CYS A 69 12.70 -14.11 31.69
CA CYS A 69 11.48 -13.95 32.49
C CYS A 69 11.65 -14.41 33.96
N LYS A 70 12.86 -14.74 34.39
CA LYS A 70 13.19 -15.17 35.77
C LYS A 70 14.46 -14.48 36.22
N ALA A 71 14.65 -14.41 37.54
CA ALA A 71 15.86 -13.89 38.14
C ALA A 71 17.13 -14.54 37.54
N PHE A 72 18.18 -13.75 37.35
CA PHE A 72 19.39 -14.16 36.66
C PHE A 72 20.16 -15.22 37.45
N ASP A 73 20.57 -16.24 36.76
CA ASP A 73 21.63 -17.13 37.19
C ASP A 73 22.96 -16.80 36.49
N ASP A 74 24.01 -17.56 36.76
CA ASP A 74 25.34 -17.32 36.20
C ASP A 74 25.38 -17.43 34.66
N SER A 75 24.47 -18.17 34.08
CA SER A 75 24.35 -18.30 32.62
C SER A 75 23.88 -16.99 31.96
N GLN A 76 22.83 -16.37 32.51
CA GLN A 76 22.33 -15.10 31.98
C GLN A 76 23.36 -13.95 32.15
N TYR A 77 24.05 -13.87 33.28
CA TYR A 77 25.15 -12.91 33.42
C TYR A 77 26.26 -13.11 32.39
N LYS A 78 26.65 -14.37 32.10
CA LYS A 78 27.63 -14.65 31.04
C LYS A 78 27.12 -14.26 29.66
N GLN A 79 25.86 -14.52 29.37
CA GLN A 79 25.23 -14.13 28.08
C GLN A 79 25.23 -12.62 27.90
N ILE A 80 24.84 -11.85 28.93
CA ILE A 80 24.85 -10.39 28.87
C ILE A 80 26.29 -9.90 28.66
N ASN A 81 27.25 -10.37 29.46
CA ASN A 81 28.65 -9.97 29.34
C ASN A 81 29.23 -10.31 27.94
N ARG A 82 28.84 -11.42 27.33
CA ARG A 82 29.23 -11.77 25.98
C ARG A 82 28.69 -10.77 24.97
N SER A 83 27.38 -10.42 25.03
CA SER A 83 26.75 -9.46 24.13
C SER A 83 27.40 -8.06 24.26
N VAL A 84 27.70 -7.61 25.48
CA VAL A 84 28.42 -6.35 25.71
C VAL A 84 29.78 -6.36 25.01
N ASN A 85 30.57 -7.43 25.17
CA ASN A 85 31.89 -7.53 24.55
C ASN A 85 31.81 -7.60 23.00
N GLU A 86 30.81 -8.28 22.46
CA GLU A 86 30.55 -8.34 21.02
C GLU A 86 30.14 -6.95 20.49
N ALA A 87 29.24 -6.22 21.18
CA ALA A 87 28.82 -4.88 20.81
C ALA A 87 29.98 -3.88 20.81
N LEU A 88 30.81 -3.88 21.85
CA LEU A 88 32.00 -3.02 21.96
C LEU A 88 33.02 -3.29 20.84
N LYS A 89 33.13 -4.54 20.39
CA LYS A 89 34.02 -4.92 19.29
C LYS A 89 33.46 -4.54 17.93
N SER A 90 32.14 -4.73 17.73
CA SER A 90 31.49 -4.53 16.43
C SER A 90 31.15 -3.07 16.18
N TYR A 91 30.94 -2.28 17.22
CA TYR A 91 30.50 -0.88 17.14
C TYR A 91 31.45 0.04 17.93
N PRO A 92 32.63 0.39 17.39
CA PRO A 92 33.61 1.26 18.06
C PRO A 92 33.07 2.66 18.39
N GLN A 93 32.06 3.15 17.66
CA GLN A 93 31.39 4.44 17.86
C GLN A 93 30.26 4.39 18.90
N LEU A 94 30.13 3.28 19.64
CA LEU A 94 29.09 3.11 20.65
C LEU A 94 29.28 4.12 21.79
N ARG A 95 28.23 4.93 22.05
CA ARG A 95 28.20 5.93 23.13
C ARG A 95 27.31 5.50 24.28
N ARG A 96 26.19 4.83 23.98
CA ARG A 96 25.26 4.29 24.98
C ARG A 96 24.79 2.91 24.57
N TYR A 97 24.82 1.99 25.50
CA TYR A 97 24.37 0.62 25.31
C TYR A 97 23.30 0.27 26.32
N ILE A 98 22.09 -0.04 25.84
CA ILE A 98 20.91 -0.28 26.65
C ILE A 98 20.54 -1.75 26.58
N ILE A 99 20.60 -2.44 27.71
CA ILE A 99 20.21 -3.84 27.83
C ILE A 99 18.76 -3.88 28.33
N VAL A 100 17.88 -4.54 27.56
CA VAL A 100 16.43 -4.57 27.82
C VAL A 100 16.02 -5.94 28.32
N VAL A 101 15.39 -5.99 29.51
CA VAL A 101 15.03 -7.22 30.19
C VAL A 101 13.61 -7.13 30.77
N PRO A 102 12.74 -8.15 30.58
CA PRO A 102 11.34 -8.09 31.00
C PRO A 102 11.09 -8.46 32.48
N ILE A 103 12.07 -8.22 33.37
CA ILE A 103 11.95 -8.38 34.83
C ILE A 103 12.60 -7.21 35.54
N ASP A 104 12.21 -6.95 36.78
CA ASP A 104 12.86 -5.98 37.63
C ASP A 104 13.95 -6.65 38.48
N PRO A 105 15.08 -5.95 38.75
CA PRO A 105 16.15 -6.50 39.55
C PRO A 105 15.73 -6.61 41.02
N SER A 106 15.93 -7.77 41.63
CA SER A 106 15.63 -7.97 43.04
C SER A 106 16.69 -7.29 43.92
N ASN A 107 16.22 -6.60 44.98
CA ASN A 107 17.06 -6.06 46.05
C ASN A 107 17.09 -6.99 47.26
N ALA A 108 16.47 -8.18 47.19
CA ALA A 108 16.37 -9.08 48.29
C ALA A 108 17.75 -9.70 48.64
N HIS A 109 18.18 -9.53 49.88
CA HIS A 109 19.41 -10.13 50.41
C HIS A 109 19.10 -11.50 51.00
N VAL A 110 19.70 -12.54 50.42
CA VAL A 110 19.86 -13.81 51.08
C VAL A 110 21.21 -13.76 51.82
N ALA A 111 21.23 -14.09 53.10
CA ALA A 111 22.45 -14.01 53.89
C ALA A 111 23.63 -14.65 53.16
N GLY A 112 24.68 -13.90 52.90
CA GLY A 112 25.89 -14.35 52.21
C GLY A 112 25.86 -14.34 50.68
N LYS A 113 24.77 -13.88 50.03
CA LYS A 113 24.70 -13.76 48.57
C LYS A 113 24.38 -12.31 48.15
N LYS A 114 25.03 -11.82 47.09
CA LYS A 114 24.72 -10.51 46.50
C LYS A 114 23.38 -10.58 45.81
N SER A 115 22.61 -9.49 45.91
CA SER A 115 21.35 -9.30 45.15
C SER A 115 21.62 -9.23 43.63
N MET A 116 20.58 -9.43 42.84
CA MET A 116 20.69 -9.28 41.38
C MET A 116 21.17 -7.89 41.01
N LYS A 117 20.65 -6.84 41.67
CA LYS A 117 21.04 -5.44 41.44
C LYS A 117 22.52 -5.21 41.73
N GLU A 118 23.01 -5.62 42.90
CA GLU A 118 24.44 -5.49 43.26
C GLU A 118 25.36 -6.17 42.23
N ARG A 119 25.00 -7.35 41.76
CA ARG A 119 25.80 -8.06 40.75
C ARG A 119 25.82 -7.31 39.41
N ILE A 120 24.70 -6.76 38.99
CA ILE A 120 24.61 -5.95 37.76
C ILE A 120 25.42 -4.68 37.88
N ASP A 121 25.32 -3.98 39.01
CA ASP A 121 26.10 -2.76 39.28
C ASP A 121 27.61 -3.01 39.22
N GLU A 122 28.07 -4.18 39.70
CA GLU A 122 29.47 -4.61 39.57
C GLU A 122 29.89 -4.85 38.10
N TYR A 123 29.02 -5.46 37.30
CA TYR A 123 29.27 -5.64 35.85
C TYR A 123 29.31 -4.30 35.13
N VAL A 124 28.34 -3.41 35.35
CA VAL A 124 28.29 -2.07 34.78
C VAL A 124 29.54 -1.30 35.14
N LYS A 125 29.93 -1.30 36.44
CA LYS A 125 31.14 -0.64 36.89
C LYS A 125 32.40 -1.18 36.20
N ARG A 126 32.49 -2.49 35.98
CA ARG A 126 33.60 -3.12 35.26
C ARG A 126 33.64 -2.69 33.81
N TRP A 127 32.51 -2.71 33.11
CA TRP A 127 32.42 -2.30 31.70
C TRP A 127 32.77 -0.82 31.53
N SER A 128 32.23 0.05 32.39
CA SER A 128 32.50 1.48 32.35
C SER A 128 33.98 1.82 32.69
N ASN A 129 34.61 1.09 33.58
CA ASN A 129 36.05 1.28 33.88
C ASN A 129 36.92 0.92 32.66
N THR A 130 36.52 -0.10 31.89
CA THR A 130 37.27 -0.52 30.70
C THR A 130 36.94 0.35 29.49
N ASN A 131 35.70 0.90 29.40
CA ASN A 131 35.20 1.69 28.28
C ASN A 131 34.55 2.99 28.81
N PRO A 132 35.32 3.96 29.28
CA PRO A 132 34.79 5.16 29.96
C PRO A 132 33.99 6.10 29.06
N HIS A 133 34.05 5.89 27.73
CA HIS A 133 33.28 6.64 26.74
C HIS A 133 31.88 6.08 26.48
N VAL A 134 31.57 4.88 27.03
CA VAL A 134 30.30 4.20 26.83
C VAL A 134 29.45 4.23 28.10
N ILE A 135 28.21 4.65 27.99
CA ILE A 135 27.22 4.58 29.07
C ILE A 135 26.49 3.24 28.95
N PHE A 136 26.51 2.42 30.00
CA PHE A 136 25.78 1.15 30.07
C PHE A 136 24.53 1.34 30.92
N ASP A 137 23.38 1.05 30.32
CA ASP A 137 22.05 1.26 30.90
C ASP A 137 21.20 -0.01 30.80
N PHE A 138 20.16 -0.06 31.63
CA PHE A 138 19.15 -1.13 31.57
C PHE A 138 17.76 -0.53 31.45
N TRP A 139 16.94 -1.17 30.62
CA TRP A 139 15.49 -1.04 30.68
C TRP A 139 14.91 -2.29 31.32
N TRP A 140 14.34 -2.12 32.49
CA TRP A 140 13.70 -3.16 33.25
C TRP A 140 12.21 -3.28 32.92
N ALA A 141 11.51 -4.28 33.51
CA ALA A 141 10.08 -4.44 33.33
C ALA A 141 9.29 -3.17 33.67
N SER A 142 9.63 -2.51 34.79
CA SER A 142 9.01 -1.24 35.19
C SER A 142 9.22 -0.13 34.16
N ASP A 143 10.44 -0.01 33.60
CA ASP A 143 10.75 0.98 32.56
C ASP A 143 9.99 0.71 31.25
N LEU A 144 9.79 -0.58 30.91
CA LEU A 144 9.01 -0.98 29.74
C LEU A 144 7.52 -0.67 29.95
N VAL A 145 6.99 -0.93 31.14
CA VAL A 145 5.59 -0.63 31.48
C VAL A 145 5.34 0.88 31.42
N GLU A 146 6.23 1.70 31.98
CA GLU A 146 6.13 3.17 31.93
C GLU A 146 6.07 3.67 30.48
N ARG A 147 6.94 3.16 29.60
CA ARG A 147 6.93 3.51 28.17
C ARG A 147 5.66 3.08 27.45
N LEU A 148 5.16 1.88 27.74
CA LEU A 148 3.91 1.38 27.17
C LEU A 148 2.66 2.15 27.63
N GLN A 149 2.70 2.74 28.83
CA GLN A 149 1.61 3.56 29.35
C GLN A 149 1.50 4.95 28.71
N LYS A 150 2.52 5.38 27.94
CA LYS A 150 2.42 6.64 27.20
C LYS A 150 1.23 6.59 26.22
N PRO A 151 0.45 7.68 26.06
CA PRO A 151 -0.69 7.72 25.14
C PRO A 151 -0.33 7.29 23.71
N SER A 152 0.88 7.61 23.23
CA SER A 152 1.39 7.26 21.90
C SER A 152 1.76 5.78 21.73
N ASN A 153 1.62 4.95 22.76
CA ASN A 153 2.01 3.53 22.72
C ASN A 153 0.86 2.59 23.10
N GLN A 154 -0.37 3.10 23.22
CA GLN A 154 -1.53 2.30 23.63
C GLN A 154 -1.89 1.23 22.57
N GLY A 155 -1.79 1.55 21.29
CA GLY A 155 -1.98 0.59 20.21
C GLY A 155 -0.90 -0.50 20.20
N MET A 156 0.36 -0.15 20.51
CA MET A 156 1.45 -1.11 20.70
C MET A 156 1.18 -2.03 21.90
N LEU A 157 0.70 -1.47 23.02
CA LEU A 157 0.29 -2.25 24.19
C LEU A 157 -0.79 -3.27 23.84
N ARG A 158 -1.83 -2.87 23.09
CA ARG A 158 -2.87 -3.78 22.62
C ARG A 158 -2.33 -4.85 21.69
N PHE A 159 -1.46 -4.50 20.76
CA PHE A 159 -0.88 -5.46 19.83
C PHE A 159 -0.06 -6.54 20.53
N TRP A 160 0.82 -6.14 21.46
CA TRP A 160 1.77 -7.07 22.09
C TRP A 160 1.18 -7.87 23.25
N PHE A 161 0.20 -7.31 23.99
CA PHE A 161 -0.32 -7.88 25.23
C PHE A 161 -1.83 -8.04 25.26
N GLY A 162 -2.54 -7.56 24.22
CA GLY A 162 -3.98 -7.75 24.11
C GLY A 162 -4.33 -9.18 23.71
N GLU A 163 -5.23 -9.81 24.46
CA GLU A 163 -5.75 -11.12 24.09
C GLU A 163 -6.62 -11.00 22.84
N TYR A 164 -6.18 -11.57 21.71
CA TYR A 164 -6.96 -11.86 20.49
C TYR A 164 -7.70 -10.71 19.80
N GLU A 165 -7.39 -9.46 20.08
CA GLU A 165 -7.93 -8.35 19.31
C GLU A 165 -7.21 -8.23 17.96
N PHE A 166 -7.96 -8.40 16.88
CA PHE A 166 -7.56 -8.23 15.49
C PHE A 166 -6.38 -9.13 15.03
N THR A 167 -6.68 -10.40 14.93
CA THR A 167 -5.74 -11.44 14.44
C THR A 167 -5.61 -11.39 12.92
N ASP A 168 -4.63 -12.11 12.36
CA ASP A 168 -4.47 -12.28 10.91
C ASP A 168 -5.76 -12.80 10.25
N ARG A 169 -6.48 -13.69 10.96
CA ARG A 169 -7.75 -14.24 10.52
C ARG A 169 -8.86 -13.17 10.43
N ASP A 170 -8.84 -12.17 11.32
CA ASP A 170 -9.82 -11.09 11.30
C ASP A 170 -9.61 -10.16 10.10
N PHE A 171 -8.36 -9.86 9.73
CA PHE A 171 -8.06 -9.16 8.47
C PHE A 171 -8.61 -9.92 7.26
N PHE A 172 -8.38 -11.22 7.20
CA PHE A 172 -8.79 -12.04 6.07
C PHE A 172 -10.31 -12.15 5.99
N ARG A 173 -10.96 -12.42 7.11
CA ARG A 173 -12.43 -12.48 7.18
C ARG A 173 -13.08 -11.16 6.76
N PHE A 174 -12.61 -10.03 7.30
CA PHE A 174 -13.13 -8.71 6.95
C PHE A 174 -13.02 -8.44 5.44
N ASN A 175 -11.87 -8.74 4.86
CA ASN A 175 -11.67 -8.56 3.42
C ASN A 175 -12.56 -9.50 2.60
N GLU A 176 -12.72 -10.76 3.00
CA GLU A 176 -13.62 -11.70 2.33
C GLU A 176 -15.07 -11.22 2.36
N GLU A 177 -15.55 -10.72 3.51
CA GLU A 177 -16.87 -10.11 3.63
C GLU A 177 -17.02 -8.91 2.70
N SER A 178 -16.05 -8.00 2.69
CA SER A 178 -16.05 -6.82 1.81
C SER A 178 -16.04 -7.20 0.32
N ILE A 179 -15.25 -8.20 -0.06
CA ILE A 179 -15.18 -8.70 -1.44
C ILE A 179 -16.49 -9.37 -1.85
N ASN A 180 -17.10 -10.15 -0.96
CA ASN A 180 -18.39 -10.78 -1.21
C ASN A 180 -19.50 -9.73 -1.40
N ASP A 181 -19.46 -8.64 -0.66
CA ASP A 181 -20.41 -7.52 -0.80
C ASP A 181 -20.27 -6.76 -2.13
N LEU A 182 -19.14 -6.87 -2.82
CA LEU A 182 -19.00 -6.35 -4.19
C LEU A 182 -19.84 -7.15 -5.21
N GLY A 183 -20.18 -8.40 -4.92
CA GLY A 183 -20.99 -9.26 -5.80
C GLY A 183 -20.48 -9.31 -7.24
N LYS A 184 -21.32 -8.98 -8.20
CA LYS A 184 -20.96 -8.99 -9.63
C LYS A 184 -19.90 -7.97 -10.04
N ARG A 185 -19.57 -6.99 -9.18
CA ARG A 185 -18.49 -6.01 -9.45
C ARG A 185 -17.10 -6.64 -9.37
N TYR A 186 -16.97 -7.85 -8.80
CA TYR A 186 -15.72 -8.58 -8.73
C TYR A 186 -15.81 -9.96 -9.36
N THR A 187 -15.07 -10.17 -10.43
CA THR A 187 -15.03 -11.43 -11.21
C THR A 187 -13.57 -11.87 -11.39
N PRO A 188 -12.97 -12.58 -10.42
CA PRO A 188 -11.53 -12.90 -10.41
C PRO A 188 -11.04 -13.68 -11.64
N LYS A 189 -11.92 -14.47 -12.29
CA LYS A 189 -11.58 -15.20 -13.52
C LYS A 189 -11.35 -14.30 -14.73
N LEU A 190 -11.87 -13.07 -14.69
CA LEU A 190 -11.78 -12.08 -15.75
C LEU A 190 -10.75 -11.00 -15.46
N ASN A 191 -9.86 -11.25 -14.49
CA ASN A 191 -8.85 -10.28 -14.13
C ASN A 191 -7.80 -10.09 -15.23
N VAL A 192 -7.53 -8.83 -15.54
CA VAL A 192 -6.50 -8.41 -16.49
C VAL A 192 -5.65 -7.35 -15.80
N GLU A 193 -4.36 -7.55 -15.82
CA GLU A 193 -3.41 -6.59 -15.25
C GLU A 193 -3.53 -5.23 -15.95
N VAL A 194 -3.60 -4.16 -15.16
CA VAL A 194 -3.77 -2.78 -15.63
C VAL A 194 -2.66 -1.88 -15.07
N GLU A 195 -2.35 -0.81 -15.78
CA GLU A 195 -1.27 0.13 -15.39
C GLU A 195 -1.43 0.68 -13.97
N ALA A 196 -2.67 0.95 -13.55
CA ALA A 196 -2.96 1.46 -12.22
C ALA A 196 -2.50 0.53 -11.07
N PHE A 197 -2.26 -0.77 -11.34
CA PHE A 197 -1.73 -1.70 -10.35
C PHE A 197 -0.34 -1.31 -9.86
N GLN A 198 0.49 -0.70 -10.71
CA GLN A 198 1.84 -0.26 -10.36
C GLN A 198 1.86 0.73 -9.19
N TYR A 199 0.83 1.58 -9.07
CA TYR A 199 0.70 2.51 -7.95
C TYR A 199 0.60 1.78 -6.59
N PHE A 200 -0.07 0.63 -6.56
CA PHE A 200 -0.19 -0.17 -5.33
C PHE A 200 1.11 -0.88 -4.98
N GLU A 201 1.89 -1.31 -5.98
CA GLU A 201 3.21 -1.90 -5.78
C GLU A 201 4.18 -0.89 -5.15
N VAL A 202 4.24 0.34 -5.68
CA VAL A 202 5.08 1.41 -5.12
C VAL A 202 4.61 1.80 -3.73
N LEU A 203 3.30 1.98 -3.54
CA LEU A 203 2.69 2.30 -2.24
C LEU A 203 3.03 1.25 -1.17
N SER A 204 3.09 -0.02 -1.56
CA SER A 204 3.40 -1.14 -0.67
C SER A 204 4.83 -1.12 -0.12
N ARG A 205 5.78 -0.48 -0.81
CA ARG A 205 7.22 -0.51 -0.50
C ARG A 205 7.77 -1.94 -0.31
N GLY A 206 7.24 -2.88 -1.09
CA GLY A 206 7.63 -4.28 -1.03
C GLY A 206 8.86 -4.62 -1.88
N SER A 207 9.08 -5.92 -2.08
CA SER A 207 10.19 -6.46 -2.89
C SER A 207 10.17 -6.00 -4.35
N SER A 208 8.99 -5.75 -4.93
CA SER A 208 8.84 -5.24 -6.30
C SER A 208 9.48 -3.86 -6.45
N LEU A 209 9.26 -2.96 -5.47
CA LEU A 209 9.88 -1.63 -5.47
C LEU A 209 11.40 -1.75 -5.31
N ARG A 210 11.89 -2.62 -4.42
CA ARG A 210 13.32 -2.87 -4.25
C ARG A 210 13.95 -3.33 -5.56
N TYR A 211 13.35 -4.32 -6.21
CA TYR A 211 13.82 -4.82 -7.51
C TYR A 211 13.85 -3.72 -8.59
N PHE A 212 12.83 -2.83 -8.61
CA PHE A 212 12.80 -1.70 -9.53
C PHE A 212 13.99 -0.76 -9.29
N PHE A 213 14.23 -0.35 -8.04
CA PHE A 213 15.40 0.49 -7.71
C PHE A 213 16.72 -0.18 -8.07
N ASP A 214 16.91 -1.44 -7.67
CA ASP A 214 18.14 -2.19 -7.95
C ASP A 214 18.43 -2.24 -9.45
N LYS A 215 17.40 -2.43 -10.28
CA LYS A 215 17.50 -2.45 -11.74
C LYS A 215 17.90 -1.08 -12.31
N GLU A 216 17.19 -0.02 -11.94
CA GLU A 216 17.43 1.32 -12.47
C GLU A 216 18.81 1.86 -12.03
N LEU A 217 19.17 1.67 -10.77
CA LEU A 217 20.49 2.06 -10.27
C LEU A 217 21.64 1.26 -10.92
N MET A 218 21.42 -0.03 -11.22
CA MET A 218 22.39 -0.85 -11.96
C MET A 218 22.58 -0.33 -13.39
N ILE A 219 21.52 0.05 -14.08
CA ILE A 219 21.58 0.64 -15.43
C ILE A 219 22.38 1.95 -15.38
N ALA A 220 22.07 2.83 -14.42
CA ALA A 220 22.80 4.10 -14.25
C ALA A 220 24.30 3.87 -14.01
N GLU A 221 24.65 2.95 -13.09
CA GLU A 221 26.04 2.62 -12.76
C GLU A 221 26.80 2.02 -13.97
N ASP A 222 26.19 1.10 -14.72
CA ASP A 222 26.81 0.51 -15.92
C ASP A 222 27.02 1.56 -17.00
N THR A 223 26.06 2.46 -17.20
CA THR A 223 26.17 3.57 -18.14
C THR A 223 27.26 4.56 -17.71
N CYS A 224 27.36 4.89 -16.41
CA CYS A 224 28.45 5.68 -15.86
C CYS A 224 29.83 5.08 -16.17
N ARG A 225 30.00 3.76 -16.02
CA ARG A 225 31.27 3.06 -16.37
C ARG A 225 31.63 3.17 -17.84
N LYS A 226 30.62 3.17 -18.74
CA LYS A 226 30.85 3.33 -20.19
C LYS A 226 31.24 4.77 -20.53
N ILE A 227 30.59 5.76 -19.91
CA ILE A 227 30.90 7.20 -20.05
C ILE A 227 32.34 7.47 -19.59
N GLU A 228 32.75 6.96 -18.43
CA GLU A 228 34.08 7.13 -17.85
C GLU A 228 35.20 6.66 -18.76
N LYS A 229 34.97 5.56 -19.49
CA LYS A 229 35.96 5.00 -20.45
C LYS A 229 36.07 5.80 -21.75
N ASN A 230 35.17 6.75 -22.01
CA ASN A 230 35.15 7.50 -23.25
C ASN A 230 36.11 8.69 -23.18
N LYS A 231 37.00 8.79 -24.17
CA LYS A 231 38.02 9.86 -24.25
C LYS A 231 37.43 11.28 -24.31
N TYR A 232 36.22 11.45 -24.83
CA TYR A 232 35.55 12.75 -24.93
C TYR A 232 34.86 13.18 -23.65
N CYS A 233 34.71 12.28 -22.67
CA CYS A 233 34.02 12.54 -21.41
C CYS A 233 34.96 12.78 -20.21
N GLN A 234 36.28 12.92 -20.44
CA GLN A 234 37.25 13.06 -19.35
C GLN A 234 37.09 14.35 -18.52
N ASN A 235 36.50 15.37 -19.10
CA ASN A 235 36.23 16.65 -18.44
C ASN A 235 34.95 16.64 -17.58
N ILE A 236 34.14 15.59 -17.66
CA ILE A 236 32.87 15.46 -16.91
C ILE A 236 32.87 14.32 -15.87
N LEU A 237 34.03 13.78 -15.51
CA LEU A 237 34.15 12.70 -14.53
C LEU A 237 33.59 13.08 -13.15
N ASN A 238 33.61 14.37 -12.80
CA ASN A 238 32.96 14.88 -11.60
C ASN A 238 31.44 14.66 -11.61
N LEU A 239 30.77 14.74 -12.77
CA LEU A 239 29.34 14.48 -12.90
C LEU A 239 29.04 12.98 -12.73
N VAL A 240 29.89 12.12 -13.29
CA VAL A 240 29.81 10.66 -13.08
C VAL A 240 29.94 10.33 -11.58
N GLU A 241 30.90 10.96 -10.88
CA GLU A 241 31.10 10.74 -9.46
C GLU A 241 29.92 11.24 -8.63
N ASN A 242 29.28 12.37 -9.00
CA ASN A 242 28.07 12.85 -8.34
C ASN A 242 26.91 11.82 -8.44
N VAL A 243 26.72 11.21 -9.62
CA VAL A 243 25.70 10.13 -9.78
C VAL A 243 26.04 8.93 -8.89
N ARG A 244 27.31 8.48 -8.86
CA ARG A 244 27.73 7.36 -8.00
C ARG A 244 27.52 7.64 -6.52
N ASN A 245 27.85 8.83 -6.06
CA ASN A 245 27.64 9.22 -4.67
C ASN A 245 26.14 9.23 -4.31
N ALA A 246 25.29 9.73 -5.20
CA ALA A 246 23.85 9.69 -5.01
C ALA A 246 23.29 8.25 -5.03
N ILE A 247 23.78 7.39 -5.94
CA ILE A 247 23.44 5.94 -5.95
C ILE A 247 23.82 5.29 -4.62
N LYS A 248 25.03 5.58 -4.11
CA LYS A 248 25.50 5.04 -2.83
C LYS A 248 24.57 5.44 -1.69
N GLN A 249 24.15 6.69 -1.62
CA GLN A 249 23.20 7.17 -0.59
C GLN A 249 21.86 6.41 -0.66
N ILE A 250 21.32 6.18 -1.87
CA ILE A 250 20.08 5.40 -2.04
C ILE A 250 20.28 3.95 -1.58
N ASN A 251 21.41 3.33 -1.93
CA ASN A 251 21.72 1.95 -1.53
C ASN A 251 21.91 1.78 -0.02
N GLU A 252 22.35 2.84 0.69
CA GLU A 252 22.44 2.87 2.15
C GLU A 252 21.08 3.09 2.83
N THR A 253 20.03 3.45 2.06
CA THR A 253 18.67 3.65 2.57
C THR A 253 17.89 2.34 2.54
N ASN A 254 17.12 2.06 3.60
CA ASN A 254 16.23 0.90 3.61
C ASN A 254 14.98 1.16 2.75
N ILE A 255 15.02 0.75 1.48
CA ILE A 255 13.96 0.98 0.49
C ILE A 255 12.63 0.33 0.93
N THR A 256 12.67 -0.83 1.56
CA THR A 256 11.48 -1.56 2.03
C THR A 256 11.02 -1.14 3.43
N GLY A 257 11.77 -0.29 4.13
CA GLY A 257 11.39 0.26 5.44
C GLY A 257 10.57 1.55 5.32
N ILE A 258 10.61 2.38 6.36
CA ILE A 258 9.94 3.69 6.41
C ILE A 258 10.91 4.87 6.23
N ASP A 259 12.20 4.60 6.04
CA ASP A 259 13.19 5.65 5.88
C ASP A 259 12.82 6.52 4.68
N ARG A 260 12.94 7.84 4.84
CA ARG A 260 12.66 8.75 3.75
C ARG A 260 13.69 8.58 2.64
N ILE A 261 13.25 8.31 1.43
CA ILE A 261 14.10 8.19 0.26
C ILE A 261 14.19 9.57 -0.41
N SER A 262 15.37 10.19 -0.40
CA SER A 262 15.60 11.45 -1.09
C SER A 262 16.14 11.17 -2.50
N LEU A 263 15.30 11.37 -3.52
CA LEU A 263 15.69 11.20 -4.93
C LEU A 263 16.27 12.47 -5.55
N ASN A 264 16.15 13.63 -4.91
CA ASN A 264 16.47 14.92 -5.52
C ASN A 264 17.93 15.02 -6.01
N GLU A 265 18.88 14.56 -5.18
CA GLU A 265 20.31 14.59 -5.56
C GLU A 265 20.59 13.66 -6.74
N LEU A 266 20.03 12.45 -6.71
CA LEU A 266 20.17 11.49 -7.80
C LEU A 266 19.53 12.01 -9.09
N LEU A 267 18.32 12.53 -9.02
CA LEU A 267 17.60 13.08 -10.17
C LEU A 267 18.36 14.25 -10.79
N SER A 268 18.83 15.19 -9.96
CA SER A 268 19.62 16.33 -10.46
C SER A 268 20.92 15.90 -11.11
N ALA A 269 21.62 14.91 -10.51
CA ALA A 269 22.87 14.38 -11.06
C ALA A 269 22.66 13.63 -12.39
N LEU A 270 21.60 12.79 -12.48
CA LEU A 270 21.26 12.04 -13.70
C LEU A 270 20.88 13.00 -14.84
N MET A 271 20.03 13.98 -14.57
CA MET A 271 19.61 14.96 -15.56
C MET A 271 20.83 15.70 -16.15
N LEU A 272 21.65 16.28 -15.27
CA LEU A 272 22.82 17.03 -15.69
C LEU A 272 23.83 16.17 -16.45
N LEU A 273 24.09 14.94 -16.00
CA LEU A 273 24.99 14.00 -16.70
C LEU A 273 24.44 13.63 -18.08
N GLY A 274 23.15 13.27 -18.18
CA GLY A 274 22.53 12.85 -19.42
C GLY A 274 22.53 13.95 -20.49
N GLU A 275 22.12 15.17 -20.12
CA GLU A 275 22.15 16.34 -21.00
C GLU A 275 23.58 16.68 -21.45
N THR A 276 24.53 16.72 -20.53
CA THR A 276 25.93 17.03 -20.84
C THR A 276 26.56 15.99 -21.79
N VAL A 277 26.25 14.69 -21.63
CA VAL A 277 26.71 13.64 -22.52
C VAL A 277 26.12 13.78 -23.92
N GLN A 278 24.85 14.18 -24.06
CA GLN A 278 24.20 14.47 -25.34
C GLN A 278 24.84 15.71 -26.01
N ASP A 279 25.13 16.76 -25.23
CA ASP A 279 25.80 17.96 -25.75
C ASP A 279 27.21 17.64 -26.31
N ILE A 280 27.97 16.78 -25.61
CA ILE A 280 29.26 16.29 -26.09
C ILE A 280 29.06 15.49 -27.39
N ALA A 281 28.07 14.60 -27.47
CA ALA A 281 27.74 13.86 -28.67
C ALA A 281 27.47 14.77 -29.87
N ASN A 282 26.63 15.81 -29.65
CA ASN A 282 26.30 16.80 -30.68
C ASN A 282 27.53 17.60 -31.11
N SER A 283 28.36 18.05 -30.18
CA SER A 283 29.58 18.81 -30.47
C SER A 283 30.59 18.08 -31.36
N ILE A 284 30.57 16.74 -31.31
CA ILE A 284 31.44 15.90 -32.18
C ILE A 284 30.97 15.97 -33.64
N VAL A 285 29.64 16.02 -33.88
CA VAL A 285 29.04 16.01 -35.23
C VAL A 285 29.03 17.40 -35.86
N GLU A 286 29.08 18.47 -35.05
CA GLU A 286 29.08 19.87 -35.51
C GLU A 286 30.43 20.33 -36.10
N LYS A 287 31.49 19.49 -36.03
CA LYS A 287 32.75 19.80 -36.63
C LYS A 287 32.66 19.86 -38.17
N GLU A 288 33.41 20.76 -38.80
CA GLU A 288 33.44 20.89 -40.27
C GLU A 288 33.79 19.59 -41.03
N ARG A 289 34.56 18.70 -40.41
CA ARG A 289 34.89 17.36 -40.94
C ARG A 289 34.77 16.34 -39.80
N VAL A 290 33.89 15.37 -39.97
CA VAL A 290 33.66 14.29 -39.02
C VAL A 290 34.12 12.97 -39.62
N THR A 291 34.95 12.24 -38.90
CA THR A 291 35.40 10.91 -39.32
C THR A 291 34.31 9.88 -39.00
N GLU A 292 34.39 8.71 -39.66
CA GLU A 292 33.44 7.60 -39.38
C GLU A 292 33.55 7.09 -37.94
N GLU A 293 34.76 7.12 -37.33
CA GLU A 293 34.98 6.78 -35.93
C GLU A 293 34.35 7.80 -34.98
N GLU A 294 34.45 9.09 -35.28
CA GLU A 294 33.82 10.17 -34.51
C GLU A 294 32.29 10.08 -34.58
N ASN A 295 31.75 9.75 -35.76
CA ASN A 295 30.31 9.57 -35.93
C ASN A 295 29.80 8.37 -35.12
N ARG A 296 30.50 7.23 -35.10
CA ARG A 296 30.19 6.08 -34.25
C ARG A 296 30.28 6.44 -32.77
N THR A 297 31.28 7.21 -32.37
CA THR A 297 31.47 7.64 -30.99
C THR A 297 30.36 8.58 -30.54
N SER A 298 29.98 9.54 -31.40
CA SER A 298 28.84 10.44 -31.13
C SER A 298 27.53 9.65 -30.94
N ASN A 299 27.22 8.72 -31.86
CA ASN A 299 26.03 7.89 -31.73
C ASN A 299 26.03 7.08 -30.44
N ASN A 300 27.16 6.49 -30.05
CA ASN A 300 27.28 5.75 -28.81
C ASN A 300 27.07 6.66 -27.58
N LEU A 301 27.69 7.85 -27.57
CA LEU A 301 27.48 8.82 -26.50
C LEU A 301 26.03 9.29 -26.41
N PHE A 302 25.38 9.50 -27.54
CA PHE A 302 23.98 9.87 -27.59
C PHE A 302 23.08 8.79 -26.97
N GLU A 303 23.33 7.51 -27.30
CA GLU A 303 22.64 6.37 -26.66
C GLU A 303 22.88 6.32 -25.14
N LEU A 304 24.12 6.53 -24.69
CA LEU A 304 24.44 6.57 -23.24
C LEU A 304 23.71 7.72 -22.53
N GLY A 305 23.62 8.90 -23.17
CA GLY A 305 22.82 10.02 -22.65
C GLY A 305 21.35 9.68 -22.54
N ILE A 306 20.78 9.00 -23.55
CA ILE A 306 19.39 8.50 -23.52
C ILE A 306 19.20 7.50 -22.39
N ASP A 307 20.12 6.57 -22.16
CA ASP A 307 20.00 5.59 -21.08
C ASP A 307 19.96 6.27 -19.70
N ILE A 308 20.81 7.28 -19.45
CA ILE A 308 20.79 8.06 -18.20
C ILE A 308 19.47 8.83 -18.06
N LEU A 309 19.01 9.51 -19.12
CA LEU A 309 17.77 10.27 -19.09
C LEU A 309 16.53 9.36 -18.96
N ARG A 310 16.60 8.13 -19.44
CA ARG A 310 15.53 7.14 -19.21
C ARG A 310 15.44 6.78 -17.73
N VAL A 311 16.58 6.48 -17.07
CA VAL A 311 16.59 6.23 -15.61
C VAL A 311 16.07 7.43 -14.85
N TYR A 312 16.47 8.66 -15.23
CA TYR A 312 15.91 9.89 -14.66
C TYR A 312 14.40 9.92 -14.80
N ASN A 313 13.85 9.71 -16.00
CA ASN A 313 12.42 9.75 -16.26
C ASN A 313 11.67 8.67 -15.46
N ASP A 314 12.20 7.45 -15.36
CA ASP A 314 11.59 6.35 -14.64
C ASP A 314 11.53 6.62 -13.11
N LEU A 315 12.56 7.30 -12.56
CA LEU A 315 12.61 7.70 -11.15
C LEU A 315 11.88 9.02 -10.85
N HIS A 316 11.67 9.88 -11.85
CA HIS A 316 11.02 11.19 -11.71
C HIS A 316 9.49 11.14 -11.85
N GLN A 317 8.90 9.97 -12.11
CA GLN A 317 7.45 9.82 -12.21
C GLN A 317 6.73 10.15 -10.90
N ASP A 318 5.55 10.77 -11.00
CA ASP A 318 4.71 11.12 -9.84
C ASP A 318 4.40 9.91 -8.93
N ILE A 319 4.33 8.71 -9.49
CA ILE A 319 4.14 7.46 -8.75
C ILE A 319 5.22 7.27 -7.66
N MET A 320 6.47 7.71 -7.90
CA MET A 320 7.56 7.56 -6.93
C MET A 320 7.35 8.38 -5.65
N ARG A 321 6.49 9.38 -5.68
CA ARG A 321 6.11 10.14 -4.47
C ARG A 321 5.43 9.27 -3.42
N LEU A 322 4.73 8.19 -3.83
CA LEU A 322 4.09 7.22 -2.93
C LEU A 322 5.09 6.50 -2.01
N VAL A 323 6.36 6.50 -2.37
CA VAL A 323 7.42 5.97 -1.51
C VAL A 323 7.46 6.72 -0.18
N ASN A 324 7.38 8.06 -0.22
CA ASN A 324 7.47 8.93 0.95
C ASN A 324 6.11 9.44 1.46
N ASP A 325 5.13 9.62 0.57
CA ASP A 325 3.76 10.04 0.90
C ASP A 325 2.77 8.94 0.49
N PRO A 326 2.38 8.05 1.39
CA PRO A 326 1.62 6.84 1.07
C PRO A 326 0.11 7.10 0.90
N ILE A 327 -0.27 8.18 0.22
CA ILE A 327 -1.66 8.57 -0.02
C ILE A 327 -1.93 8.61 -1.52
N LEU A 328 -2.81 7.73 -1.97
CA LEU A 328 -3.19 7.59 -3.37
C LEU A 328 -4.69 7.85 -3.57
N ILE A 329 -5.02 8.74 -4.47
CA ILE A 329 -6.38 8.94 -4.98
C ILE A 329 -6.51 8.22 -6.32
N LEU A 330 -7.38 7.22 -6.39
CA LEU A 330 -7.68 6.46 -7.59
C LEU A 330 -8.95 7.00 -8.25
N GLU A 331 -8.79 7.89 -9.19
CA GLU A 331 -9.89 8.48 -9.93
C GLU A 331 -10.25 7.66 -11.17
N GLY A 332 -11.50 7.70 -11.60
CA GLY A 332 -11.93 7.13 -12.88
C GLY A 332 -13.44 7.11 -13.04
N ASP A 333 -13.89 6.96 -14.27
CA ASP A 333 -15.31 6.96 -14.60
C ASP A 333 -16.05 5.73 -14.03
N ALA A 334 -17.37 5.75 -14.11
CA ALA A 334 -18.17 4.60 -13.70
C ALA A 334 -17.85 3.37 -14.59
N GLY A 335 -17.77 2.18 -13.96
CA GLY A 335 -17.60 0.92 -14.68
C GLY A 335 -16.18 0.63 -15.21
N VAL A 336 -15.17 1.49 -14.95
CA VAL A 336 -13.79 1.26 -15.40
C VAL A 336 -13.05 0.18 -14.62
N GLY A 337 -13.63 -0.36 -13.53
CA GLY A 337 -13.04 -1.49 -12.79
C GLY A 337 -12.25 -1.13 -11.53
N LYS A 338 -12.43 0.06 -10.94
CA LYS A 338 -11.72 0.47 -9.70
C LYS A 338 -11.94 -0.52 -8.55
N SER A 339 -13.20 -0.87 -8.26
CA SER A 339 -13.56 -1.83 -7.21
C SER A 339 -12.95 -3.22 -7.46
N HIS A 340 -12.97 -3.67 -8.73
CA HIS A 340 -12.35 -4.93 -9.14
C HIS A 340 -10.84 -4.92 -8.90
N LEU A 341 -10.15 -3.86 -9.31
CA LEU A 341 -8.72 -3.69 -9.14
C LEU A 341 -8.31 -3.71 -7.66
N MET A 342 -9.06 -3.00 -6.80
CA MET A 342 -8.79 -2.98 -5.35
C MET A 342 -9.02 -4.36 -4.72
N ALA A 343 -10.12 -5.03 -5.04
CA ALA A 343 -10.43 -6.37 -4.52
C ALA A 343 -9.39 -7.41 -4.97
N ASP A 344 -8.97 -7.38 -6.25
CA ASP A 344 -7.93 -8.27 -6.77
C ASP A 344 -6.59 -8.04 -6.09
N THR A 345 -6.22 -6.77 -5.86
CA THR A 345 -5.02 -6.40 -5.13
C THR A 345 -5.05 -6.92 -3.70
N VAL A 346 -6.18 -6.75 -2.99
CA VAL A 346 -6.34 -7.25 -1.63
C VAL A 346 -6.20 -8.77 -1.57
N GLN A 347 -6.81 -9.51 -2.50
CA GLN A 347 -6.67 -10.97 -2.57
C GLN A 347 -5.23 -11.42 -2.90
N LYS A 348 -4.55 -10.70 -3.81
CA LYS A 348 -3.15 -10.99 -4.15
C LYS A 348 -2.25 -10.78 -2.94
N ARG A 349 -2.39 -9.63 -2.26
CA ARG A 349 -1.66 -9.32 -1.03
C ARG A 349 -1.91 -10.37 0.08
N GLN A 350 -3.15 -10.80 0.25
CA GLN A 350 -3.51 -11.84 1.22
C GLN A 350 -2.81 -13.18 0.93
N LYS A 351 -2.71 -13.60 -0.33
CA LYS A 351 -1.98 -14.80 -0.74
C LYS A 351 -0.47 -14.71 -0.47
N GLU A 352 0.06 -13.50 -0.47
CA GLU A 352 1.47 -13.20 -0.17
C GLU A 352 1.69 -12.92 1.34
N ASN A 353 0.69 -13.11 2.20
CA ASN A 353 0.67 -12.76 3.62
C ASN A 353 0.96 -11.28 3.89
N LEU A 354 0.57 -10.40 2.96
CA LEU A 354 0.60 -8.96 3.12
C LEU A 354 -0.77 -8.46 3.56
N PHE A 355 -0.79 -7.64 4.61
CA PHE A 355 -2.05 -7.18 5.20
C PHE A 355 -2.62 -5.95 4.48
N SER A 356 -3.93 -5.91 4.38
CA SER A 356 -4.72 -4.80 3.87
C SER A 356 -6.11 -4.81 4.48
N LEU A 357 -6.83 -3.70 4.39
CA LEU A 357 -8.23 -3.57 4.79
C LEU A 357 -8.99 -2.94 3.64
N LEU A 358 -10.07 -3.59 3.19
CA LEU A 358 -10.95 -3.09 2.12
C LEU A 358 -12.28 -2.62 2.70
N PHE A 359 -12.45 -1.31 2.78
CA PHE A 359 -13.72 -0.69 3.14
C PHE A 359 -14.49 -0.28 1.87
N LEU A 360 -15.81 -0.45 1.90
CA LEU A 360 -16.69 -0.04 0.81
C LEU A 360 -17.39 1.27 1.21
N GLY A 361 -17.36 2.29 0.36
CA GLY A 361 -17.97 3.60 0.61
C GLY A 361 -19.45 3.51 0.93
N GLN A 362 -20.17 2.57 0.30
CA GLN A 362 -21.59 2.30 0.60
C GLN A 362 -21.88 1.86 2.04
N LYS A 363 -20.87 1.43 2.81
CA LYS A 363 -21.02 1.04 4.23
C LYS A 363 -20.86 2.21 5.19
N PHE A 364 -20.44 3.38 4.71
CA PHE A 364 -20.42 4.62 5.49
C PHE A 364 -21.80 5.27 5.42
N ILE A 365 -22.67 4.91 6.35
CA ILE A 365 -24.12 5.19 6.30
C ILE A 365 -24.58 6.22 7.33
N THR A 366 -23.68 6.75 8.17
CA THR A 366 -23.97 7.76 9.19
C THR A 366 -23.10 8.99 8.98
N ASP A 367 -23.44 10.12 9.63
CA ASP A 367 -22.64 11.35 9.59
C ASP A 367 -21.48 11.35 10.62
N GLU A 368 -21.25 10.24 11.29
CA GLU A 368 -20.14 10.08 12.23
C GLU A 368 -18.78 10.11 11.51
N GLU A 369 -17.75 10.50 12.26
CA GLU A 369 -16.37 10.49 11.75
C GLU A 369 -16.01 9.14 11.12
N PRO A 370 -15.30 9.12 9.95
CA PRO A 370 -14.99 7.87 9.24
C PRO A 370 -14.30 6.80 10.11
N PHE A 371 -13.36 7.19 10.97
CA PHE A 371 -12.68 6.21 11.85
C PHE A 371 -13.62 5.52 12.84
N ILE A 372 -14.64 6.20 13.34
CA ILE A 372 -15.65 5.61 14.23
C ILE A 372 -16.42 4.52 13.49
N GLN A 373 -16.84 4.80 12.26
CA GLN A 373 -17.53 3.81 11.42
C GLN A 373 -16.61 2.65 11.05
N MET A 374 -15.33 2.90 10.71
CA MET A 374 -14.34 1.86 10.46
C MET A 374 -14.14 0.94 11.67
N MET A 375 -13.98 1.49 12.87
CA MET A 375 -13.85 0.69 14.11
C MET A 375 -15.07 -0.20 14.34
N ARG A 376 -16.28 0.32 14.07
CA ARG A 376 -17.52 -0.46 14.18
C ARG A 376 -17.56 -1.61 13.18
N MET A 377 -17.17 -1.37 11.90
CA MET A 377 -17.08 -2.41 10.88
C MET A 377 -16.05 -3.49 11.23
N LEU A 378 -14.96 -3.11 11.89
CA LEU A 378 -13.90 -4.03 12.34
C LEU A 378 -14.23 -4.71 13.69
N ASN A 379 -15.32 -4.36 14.35
CA ASN A 379 -15.61 -4.75 15.74
C ASN A 379 -14.46 -4.41 16.72
N PHE A 380 -13.78 -3.29 16.48
CA PHE A 380 -12.65 -2.85 17.30
C PHE A 380 -13.14 -2.01 18.49
N SER A 381 -12.77 -2.41 19.70
CA SER A 381 -13.14 -1.75 20.95
C SER A 381 -12.02 -0.85 21.47
N GLY A 382 -11.85 0.33 20.91
CA GLY A 382 -10.81 1.25 21.34
C GLY A 382 -11.02 2.65 20.78
N SER A 383 -10.00 3.48 20.85
CA SER A 383 -9.95 4.75 20.14
C SER A 383 -9.40 4.57 18.73
N SER A 384 -9.68 5.53 17.87
CA SER A 384 -9.16 5.54 16.51
C SER A 384 -7.61 5.65 16.46
N ASN A 385 -7.00 6.30 17.46
CA ASN A 385 -5.54 6.33 17.58
C ASN A 385 -4.97 4.95 17.94
N GLU A 386 -5.58 4.24 18.88
CA GLU A 386 -5.19 2.87 19.22
C GLU A 386 -5.30 1.93 18.03
N LEU A 387 -6.34 2.08 17.18
CA LEU A 387 -6.47 1.31 15.95
C LEU A 387 -5.30 1.57 15.00
N LEU A 388 -5.01 2.84 14.71
CA LEU A 388 -3.93 3.21 13.78
C LEU A 388 -2.57 2.77 14.28
N GLU A 389 -2.27 2.96 15.56
CA GLU A 389 -1.02 2.50 16.18
C GLU A 389 -0.88 0.97 16.18
N MET A 390 -1.98 0.25 16.41
CA MET A 390 -2.00 -1.22 16.36
C MET A 390 -1.74 -1.71 14.93
N LEU A 391 -2.38 -1.11 13.92
CA LEU A 391 -2.13 -1.43 12.52
C LEU A 391 -0.68 -1.13 12.12
N GLU A 392 -0.15 0.00 12.56
CA GLU A 392 1.24 0.39 12.33
C GLU A 392 2.22 -0.60 12.97
N THR A 393 2.01 -0.97 14.24
CA THR A 393 2.79 -1.98 14.96
C THR A 393 2.79 -3.32 14.22
N LYS A 394 1.62 -3.75 13.72
CA LYS A 394 1.49 -4.95 12.89
C LYS A 394 2.26 -4.84 11.58
N ALA A 395 2.15 -3.71 10.89
CA ALA A 395 2.84 -3.46 9.62
C ALA A 395 4.37 -3.51 9.82
N GLU A 396 4.86 -2.85 10.85
CA GLU A 396 6.28 -2.86 11.21
C GLU A 396 6.78 -4.27 11.51
N THR A 397 6.00 -5.08 12.26
CA THR A 397 6.33 -6.48 12.57
C THR A 397 6.49 -7.35 11.31
N THR A 398 5.70 -7.06 10.26
CA THR A 398 5.77 -7.80 8.98
C THR A 398 6.78 -7.20 8.00
N GLY A 399 7.30 -6.00 8.29
CA GLY A 399 8.22 -5.28 7.42
C GLY A 399 7.58 -4.75 6.13
N ASN A 400 6.24 -4.65 6.08
CA ASN A 400 5.49 -4.19 4.91
C ASN A 400 4.35 -3.29 5.31
N ARG A 401 4.08 -2.24 4.52
CA ARG A 401 2.93 -1.36 4.76
C ARG A 401 1.61 -2.11 4.73
N ILE A 402 0.76 -1.83 5.72
CA ILE A 402 -0.67 -2.17 5.64
C ILE A 402 -1.34 -1.11 4.79
N ILE A 403 -2.07 -1.54 3.75
CA ILE A 403 -2.80 -0.62 2.88
C ILE A 403 -4.28 -0.62 3.26
N ILE A 404 -4.79 0.57 3.56
CA ILE A 404 -6.21 0.82 3.79
C ILE A 404 -6.82 1.26 2.47
N PHE A 405 -7.69 0.43 1.90
CA PHE A 405 -8.47 0.74 0.72
C PHE A 405 -9.86 1.19 1.12
N ILE A 406 -10.33 2.31 0.60
CA ILE A 406 -11.72 2.75 0.71
C ILE A 406 -12.25 2.91 -0.71
N ASP A 407 -13.09 1.97 -1.13
CA ASP A 407 -13.65 1.97 -2.46
C ASP A 407 -14.88 2.86 -2.55
N ALA A 408 -14.95 3.64 -3.61
CA ALA A 408 -16.10 4.48 -3.97
C ALA A 408 -16.53 5.44 -2.83
N ILE A 409 -15.63 6.32 -2.37
CA ILE A 409 -15.93 7.29 -1.28
C ILE A 409 -17.12 8.22 -1.60
N ASN A 410 -17.55 8.28 -2.85
CA ASN A 410 -18.75 9.00 -3.29
C ASN A 410 -20.07 8.25 -3.06
N GLU A 411 -20.03 6.98 -2.64
CA GLU A 411 -21.23 6.17 -2.36
C GLU A 411 -21.68 6.30 -0.89
N GLY A 412 -22.89 5.86 -0.57
CA GLY A 412 -23.50 6.00 0.76
C GLY A 412 -23.66 7.48 1.16
N HIS A 413 -23.30 7.83 2.40
CA HIS A 413 -23.26 9.22 2.87
C HIS A 413 -21.95 9.95 2.48
N GLY A 414 -21.20 9.42 1.52
CA GLY A 414 -19.84 9.88 1.20
C GLY A 414 -19.73 11.36 0.87
N LEU A 415 -20.70 11.96 0.18
CA LEU A 415 -20.66 13.39 -0.13
C LEU A 415 -20.59 14.26 1.14
N THR A 416 -21.38 13.96 2.16
CA THR A 416 -21.42 14.75 3.39
C THR A 416 -20.28 14.43 4.34
N ILE A 417 -19.96 13.14 4.50
CA ILE A 417 -18.91 12.69 5.43
C ILE A 417 -17.54 13.16 4.98
N TRP A 418 -17.19 12.91 3.72
CA TRP A 418 -15.85 13.17 3.24
C TRP A 418 -15.55 14.64 3.03
N GLN A 419 -16.50 15.45 2.59
CA GLN A 419 -16.30 16.91 2.47
C GLN A 419 -15.80 17.54 3.79
N ASN A 420 -16.28 17.06 4.92
CA ASN A 420 -15.95 17.61 6.25
C ASN A 420 -14.72 16.95 6.89
N ASN A 421 -14.41 15.70 6.55
CA ASN A 421 -13.45 14.90 7.30
C ASN A 421 -12.20 14.47 6.51
N ILE A 422 -12.21 14.58 5.17
CA ILE A 422 -11.17 13.96 4.32
C ILE A 422 -9.77 14.47 4.63
N ARG A 423 -9.59 15.77 4.86
CA ARG A 423 -8.29 16.36 5.18
C ARG A 423 -7.74 15.86 6.52
N SER A 424 -8.59 15.84 7.54
CA SER A 424 -8.24 15.31 8.87
C SER A 424 -7.92 13.83 8.80
N PHE A 425 -8.72 13.06 8.06
CA PHE A 425 -8.54 11.63 7.86
C PHE A 425 -7.19 11.31 7.19
N ILE A 426 -6.87 11.96 6.08
CA ILE A 426 -5.59 11.80 5.37
C ILE A 426 -4.42 12.17 6.28
N ASN A 427 -4.48 13.31 6.97
CA ASN A 427 -3.40 13.77 7.83
C ASN A 427 -3.13 12.82 9.00
N ARG A 428 -4.15 12.19 9.53
CA ARG A 428 -3.98 11.18 10.60
C ARG A 428 -3.27 9.93 10.07
N ILE A 429 -3.64 9.44 8.88
CA ILE A 429 -2.92 8.30 8.26
C ILE A 429 -1.45 8.64 7.98
N ARG A 430 -1.15 9.86 7.53
CA ARG A 430 0.24 10.32 7.28
C ARG A 430 1.15 10.29 8.50
N GLN A 431 0.59 10.38 9.70
CA GLN A 431 1.37 10.27 10.95
C GLN A 431 1.88 8.84 11.20
N HIS A 432 1.38 7.86 10.42
CA HIS A 432 1.72 6.45 10.53
C HIS A 432 2.41 5.95 9.24
N PRO A 433 3.74 6.10 9.12
CA PRO A 433 4.45 5.82 7.86
C PRO A 433 4.40 4.35 7.41
N TRP A 434 4.05 3.42 8.29
CA TRP A 434 3.80 2.02 7.97
C TRP A 434 2.39 1.76 7.43
N LEU A 435 1.54 2.78 7.32
CA LEU A 435 0.23 2.68 6.71
C LEU A 435 0.22 3.35 5.33
N GLY A 436 -0.51 2.77 4.40
CA GLY A 436 -0.83 3.36 3.10
C GLY A 436 -2.34 3.53 2.96
N LEU A 437 -2.77 4.57 2.25
CA LEU A 437 -4.18 4.87 1.99
C LEU A 437 -4.44 4.93 0.49
N VAL A 438 -5.49 4.25 0.06
CA VAL A 438 -6.03 4.34 -1.30
C VAL A 438 -7.50 4.71 -1.20
N LEU A 439 -7.87 5.84 -1.78
CA LEU A 439 -9.26 6.30 -1.88
C LEU A 439 -9.71 6.21 -3.34
N SER A 440 -10.74 5.44 -3.65
CA SER A 440 -11.30 5.46 -4.99
C SER A 440 -12.48 6.40 -5.09
N ILE A 441 -12.54 7.15 -6.19
CA ILE A 441 -13.61 8.14 -6.46
C ILE A 441 -13.99 8.13 -7.93
N ARG A 442 -15.27 8.44 -8.22
CA ARG A 442 -15.70 8.69 -9.59
C ARG A 442 -15.33 10.10 -10.01
N THR A 443 -14.84 10.25 -11.25
CA THR A 443 -14.45 11.54 -11.83
C THR A 443 -15.52 12.64 -11.67
N SER A 444 -16.80 12.29 -11.80
CA SER A 444 -17.91 13.24 -11.66
C SER A 444 -18.12 13.80 -10.25
N TYR A 445 -17.64 13.09 -9.21
CA TYR A 445 -17.77 13.50 -7.81
C TYR A 445 -16.48 14.08 -7.22
N SER A 446 -15.36 13.90 -7.92
CA SER A 446 -14.04 14.34 -7.46
C SER A 446 -14.01 15.83 -7.10
N PRO A 447 -14.57 16.77 -7.91
CA PRO A 447 -14.54 18.19 -7.55
C PRO A 447 -15.33 18.54 -6.28
N ALA A 448 -16.32 17.72 -5.92
CA ALA A 448 -17.15 17.96 -4.74
C ALA A 448 -16.55 17.46 -3.43
N ILE A 449 -15.78 16.35 -3.47
CA ILE A 449 -15.20 15.71 -2.28
C ILE A 449 -13.72 16.05 -2.11
N LEU A 450 -12.99 16.12 -3.22
CA LEU A 450 -11.54 16.34 -3.30
C LEU A 450 -11.25 17.47 -4.29
N PRO A 451 -11.65 18.72 -4.02
CA PRO A 451 -11.38 19.83 -4.91
C PRO A 451 -9.87 19.94 -5.19
N TRP A 452 -9.52 20.08 -6.48
CA TRP A 452 -8.14 20.05 -6.95
C TRP A 452 -7.25 21.13 -6.32
N GLU A 453 -7.81 22.29 -6.06
CA GLU A 453 -7.12 23.42 -5.42
C GLU A 453 -6.60 23.09 -4.03
N GLU A 454 -7.23 22.12 -3.36
CA GLU A 454 -6.87 21.71 -2.01
C GLU A 454 -6.13 20.37 -1.95
N PHE A 455 -6.44 19.45 -2.88
CA PHE A 455 -5.99 18.06 -2.87
C PHE A 455 -5.22 17.67 -4.13
N GLY A 456 -4.76 18.64 -4.93
CA GLY A 456 -3.98 18.38 -6.13
C GLY A 456 -2.67 17.64 -5.88
N ASN A 457 -1.84 17.55 -6.92
CA ASN A 457 -0.59 16.77 -6.87
C ASN A 457 0.33 17.14 -5.69
N ASP A 458 0.34 18.39 -5.24
CA ASP A 458 1.17 18.79 -4.10
C ASP A 458 0.72 18.17 -2.77
N TYR A 459 -0.56 17.79 -2.67
CA TYR A 459 -1.13 17.22 -1.45
C TYR A 459 -1.24 15.70 -1.46
N CYS A 460 -1.64 15.08 -2.58
CA CYS A 460 -1.78 13.63 -2.75
C CYS A 460 -1.23 13.18 -4.10
N VAL A 461 -0.92 11.90 -4.23
CA VAL A 461 -0.66 11.29 -5.53
C VAL A 461 -1.99 10.88 -6.16
N TRP A 462 -2.19 11.26 -7.42
CA TRP A 462 -3.38 10.93 -8.19
C TRP A 462 -3.05 9.92 -9.28
N ALA A 463 -3.88 8.88 -9.37
CA ALA A 463 -3.85 7.92 -10.47
C ALA A 463 -5.22 7.89 -11.14
N ARG A 464 -5.25 7.99 -12.47
CA ARG A 464 -6.50 7.84 -13.23
C ARG A 464 -6.58 6.45 -13.83
N HIS A 465 -7.67 5.75 -13.53
CA HIS A 465 -7.94 4.42 -14.06
C HIS A 465 -8.80 4.52 -15.33
N TYR A 466 -8.22 4.11 -16.46
CA TYR A 466 -8.85 4.19 -17.79
C TYR A 466 -9.46 2.87 -18.28
N GLY A 467 -9.70 1.91 -17.39
CA GLY A 467 -10.13 0.56 -17.76
C GLY A 467 -8.94 -0.29 -18.21
N PHE A 468 -9.15 -1.14 -19.24
CA PHE A 468 -8.10 -2.08 -19.69
C PHE A 468 -6.89 -1.41 -20.37
N GLY A 469 -7.03 -0.15 -20.83
CA GLY A 469 -5.93 0.58 -21.45
C GLY A 469 -5.29 -0.19 -22.61
N ALA A 470 -3.97 -0.33 -22.58
CA ALA A 470 -3.19 -1.07 -23.57
C ALA A 470 -3.52 -2.58 -23.58
N ASN A 471 -4.06 -3.12 -22.51
CA ASN A 471 -4.41 -4.53 -22.37
C ASN A 471 -5.84 -4.89 -22.86
N THR A 472 -6.54 -3.96 -23.52
CA THR A 472 -7.91 -4.16 -24.02
C THR A 472 -8.05 -5.43 -24.88
N GLN A 473 -7.10 -5.70 -25.78
CA GLN A 473 -7.15 -6.89 -26.62
C GLN A 473 -7.04 -8.19 -25.82
N LYS A 474 -6.17 -8.22 -24.82
CA LYS A 474 -6.04 -9.38 -23.90
C LYS A 474 -7.33 -9.58 -23.11
N ALA A 475 -7.96 -8.50 -22.66
CA ALA A 475 -9.23 -8.53 -21.97
C ALA A 475 -10.32 -9.12 -22.85
N VAL A 476 -10.49 -8.63 -24.08
CA VAL A 476 -11.48 -9.16 -25.03
C VAL A 476 -11.26 -10.66 -25.28
N GLN A 477 -10.02 -11.11 -25.47
CA GLN A 477 -9.73 -12.54 -25.66
C GLN A 477 -10.12 -13.37 -24.43
N LEU A 478 -9.80 -12.90 -23.23
CA LEU A 478 -10.13 -13.58 -21.97
C LEU A 478 -11.66 -13.67 -21.78
N PHE A 479 -12.37 -12.56 -21.95
CA PHE A 479 -13.81 -12.49 -21.80
C PHE A 479 -14.51 -13.37 -22.83
N PHE A 480 -14.15 -13.30 -24.10
CA PHE A 480 -14.76 -14.11 -25.14
C PHE A 480 -14.57 -15.61 -24.91
N LYS A 481 -13.38 -16.00 -24.42
CA LYS A 481 -13.12 -17.39 -24.01
C LYS A 481 -14.03 -17.85 -22.87
N GLU A 482 -14.17 -17.05 -21.82
CA GLU A 482 -14.98 -17.39 -20.64
C GLU A 482 -16.48 -17.45 -20.97
N TYR A 483 -16.93 -16.58 -21.89
CA TYR A 483 -18.35 -16.53 -22.31
C TYR A 483 -18.67 -17.38 -23.54
N ASP A 484 -17.75 -18.21 -24.04
CA ASP A 484 -17.87 -19.05 -25.24
C ASP A 484 -18.27 -18.27 -26.50
N ILE A 485 -17.69 -17.08 -26.67
CA ILE A 485 -17.88 -16.21 -27.83
C ILE A 485 -16.75 -16.44 -28.84
N LEU A 486 -17.08 -16.69 -30.10
CA LEU A 486 -16.07 -16.86 -31.14
C LEU A 486 -15.37 -15.55 -31.44
N TYR A 487 -14.06 -15.58 -31.34
CA TYR A 487 -13.23 -14.40 -31.67
C TYR A 487 -13.30 -14.16 -33.20
N PRO A 488 -13.64 -12.96 -33.66
CA PRO A 488 -13.70 -12.67 -35.07
C PRO A 488 -12.32 -12.69 -35.72
N SER A 489 -12.29 -13.06 -37.02
CA SER A 489 -11.04 -13.10 -37.81
C SER A 489 -10.43 -11.70 -38.06
N VAL A 490 -11.23 -10.65 -37.90
CA VAL A 490 -10.79 -9.24 -38.01
C VAL A 490 -10.73 -8.64 -36.61
N PRO A 491 -9.66 -7.91 -36.26
CA PRO A 491 -9.56 -7.24 -34.96
C PRO A 491 -10.77 -6.35 -34.69
N LEU A 492 -11.39 -6.53 -33.50
CA LEU A 492 -12.47 -5.67 -33.04
C LEU A 492 -11.86 -4.33 -32.59
N LEU A 493 -11.99 -3.33 -33.45
CA LEU A 493 -11.63 -1.93 -33.15
C LEU A 493 -12.83 -1.20 -32.49
N ASN A 494 -13.34 -1.76 -31.40
CA ASN A 494 -14.40 -1.10 -30.64
C ASN A 494 -13.78 -0.42 -29.40
N PRO A 495 -13.61 0.92 -29.41
CA PRO A 495 -12.99 1.65 -28.31
C PRO A 495 -13.73 1.49 -26.98
N GLU A 496 -15.03 1.19 -27.02
CA GLU A 496 -15.86 0.97 -25.84
C GLU A 496 -15.44 -0.27 -25.05
N PHE A 497 -14.80 -1.27 -25.68
CA PHE A 497 -14.28 -2.46 -25.00
C PHE A 497 -13.11 -2.16 -24.06
N ARG A 498 -12.55 -0.95 -24.08
CA ARG A 498 -11.63 -0.49 -23.07
C ARG A 498 -12.29 -0.41 -21.69
N ASN A 499 -13.61 -0.18 -21.64
CA ASN A 499 -14.37 -0.14 -20.39
C ASN A 499 -14.77 -1.57 -19.97
N PRO A 500 -14.31 -2.05 -18.80
CA PRO A 500 -14.60 -3.39 -18.29
C PRO A 500 -16.10 -3.70 -18.16
N LEU A 501 -16.89 -2.75 -17.66
CA LEU A 501 -18.34 -2.93 -17.51
C LEU A 501 -18.99 -3.10 -18.88
N PHE A 502 -18.61 -2.29 -19.86
CA PHE A 502 -19.17 -2.39 -21.21
C PHE A 502 -18.87 -3.77 -21.84
N LEU A 503 -17.61 -4.25 -21.73
CA LEU A 503 -17.23 -5.56 -22.24
C LEU A 503 -17.98 -6.69 -21.52
N HIS A 504 -18.17 -6.57 -20.20
CA HIS A 504 -18.92 -7.52 -19.40
C HIS A 504 -20.39 -7.61 -19.84
N LEU A 505 -21.09 -6.45 -19.94
CA LEU A 505 -22.48 -6.37 -20.40
C LEU A 505 -22.65 -6.91 -21.81
N PHE A 506 -21.71 -6.64 -22.70
CA PHE A 506 -21.69 -7.21 -24.04
C PHE A 506 -21.64 -8.74 -24.00
N CYS A 507 -20.69 -9.29 -23.24
CA CYS A 507 -20.52 -10.75 -23.16
C CYS A 507 -21.72 -11.44 -22.48
N GLU A 508 -22.26 -10.86 -21.41
CA GLU A 508 -23.49 -11.36 -20.78
C GLU A 508 -24.68 -11.29 -21.75
N GLY A 509 -24.85 -10.17 -22.44
CA GLY A 509 -25.90 -10.03 -23.46
C GLY A 509 -25.79 -11.10 -24.57
N MET A 510 -24.59 -11.37 -25.06
CA MET A 510 -24.32 -12.42 -26.02
C MET A 510 -24.73 -13.81 -25.47
N LYS A 511 -24.24 -14.16 -24.28
CA LYS A 511 -24.51 -15.44 -23.60
C LYS A 511 -26.01 -15.65 -23.35
N ASN A 512 -26.67 -14.66 -22.77
CA ASN A 512 -28.09 -14.73 -22.41
C ASN A 512 -29.01 -14.84 -23.66
N ASN A 513 -28.54 -14.27 -24.79
CA ASN A 513 -29.24 -14.42 -26.08
C ASN A 513 -28.87 -15.70 -26.84
N GLY A 514 -27.87 -16.46 -26.38
CA GLY A 514 -27.41 -17.69 -27.00
C GLY A 514 -26.55 -17.45 -28.26
N TYR A 515 -25.94 -16.28 -28.38
CA TYR A 515 -25.09 -15.93 -29.51
C TYR A 515 -23.63 -16.32 -29.25
N ARG A 516 -23.07 -17.17 -30.11
CA ARG A 516 -21.61 -17.45 -30.12
C ARG A 516 -20.84 -16.61 -31.13
N LYS A 517 -21.53 -16.03 -32.11
CA LYS A 517 -20.98 -15.08 -33.09
C LYS A 517 -21.61 -13.72 -32.86
N ILE A 518 -20.82 -12.67 -33.02
CA ILE A 518 -21.32 -11.30 -32.92
C ILE A 518 -22.31 -11.05 -34.04
N PRO A 519 -23.59 -10.74 -33.75
CA PRO A 519 -24.58 -10.40 -34.78
C PRO A 519 -24.20 -9.12 -35.52
N ASP A 520 -24.53 -9.08 -36.81
CA ASP A 520 -24.33 -7.87 -37.61
C ASP A 520 -25.14 -6.70 -37.08
N GLY A 521 -24.54 -5.50 -37.08
CA GLY A 521 -25.19 -4.26 -36.66
C GLY A 521 -25.09 -3.92 -35.18
N ILE A 522 -24.48 -4.76 -34.32
CA ILE A 522 -24.21 -4.39 -32.93
C ILE A 522 -23.02 -3.45 -32.91
N LYS A 523 -23.30 -2.13 -32.81
CA LYS A 523 -22.28 -1.07 -32.70
C LYS A 523 -22.71 -0.04 -31.68
N GLY A 524 -21.75 0.39 -30.83
CA GLY A 524 -21.96 1.43 -29.82
C GLY A 524 -22.77 1.00 -28.60
N ILE A 525 -22.79 1.89 -27.60
CA ILE A 525 -23.34 1.63 -26.25
C ILE A 525 -24.81 1.21 -26.31
N THR A 526 -25.63 1.92 -27.08
CA THR A 526 -27.08 1.66 -27.14
C THR A 526 -27.41 0.24 -27.64
N SER A 527 -26.69 -0.23 -28.67
CA SER A 527 -26.91 -1.58 -29.23
C SER A 527 -26.50 -2.66 -28.20
N VAL A 528 -25.43 -2.45 -27.45
CA VAL A 528 -24.96 -3.36 -26.41
C VAL A 528 -25.92 -3.39 -25.22
N MET A 529 -26.40 -2.22 -24.76
CA MET A 529 -27.39 -2.15 -23.69
C MET A 529 -28.71 -2.84 -24.10
N ASN A 530 -29.18 -2.62 -25.32
CA ASN A 530 -30.36 -3.35 -25.84
C ASN A 530 -30.14 -4.85 -25.86
N LEU A 531 -28.97 -5.31 -26.32
CA LEU A 531 -28.60 -6.73 -26.31
C LEU A 531 -28.62 -7.31 -24.88
N PHE A 532 -28.08 -6.59 -23.93
CA PHE A 532 -28.07 -6.98 -22.53
C PHE A 532 -29.48 -7.04 -21.93
N PHE A 533 -30.30 -5.99 -22.11
CA PHE A 533 -31.67 -5.97 -21.63
C PHE A 533 -32.54 -7.03 -22.29
N ASP A 534 -32.40 -7.28 -23.60
CA ASP A 534 -33.11 -8.37 -24.28
C ASP A 534 -32.71 -9.75 -23.72
N GLY A 535 -31.47 -9.94 -23.33
CA GLY A 535 -30.98 -11.14 -22.67
C GLY A 535 -31.61 -11.35 -21.29
N ILE A 536 -31.64 -10.33 -20.47
CA ILE A 536 -32.30 -10.36 -19.14
C ILE A 536 -33.80 -10.58 -19.30
N GLU A 537 -34.45 -9.92 -20.26
CA GLU A 537 -35.86 -10.07 -20.57
C GLU A 537 -36.19 -11.52 -20.94
N LYS A 538 -35.36 -12.20 -21.74
CA LYS A 538 -35.52 -13.63 -22.08
C LYS A 538 -35.42 -14.53 -20.85
N SER A 539 -34.47 -14.27 -19.96
CA SER A 539 -34.31 -15.04 -18.73
C SER A 539 -35.50 -14.84 -17.79
N LEU A 540 -35.97 -13.61 -17.63
CA LEU A 540 -37.11 -13.26 -16.79
C LEU A 540 -38.41 -13.92 -17.33
N ARG A 541 -38.61 -13.96 -18.64
CA ARG A 541 -39.77 -14.63 -19.24
C ARG A 541 -39.78 -16.14 -18.99
N LYS A 542 -38.63 -16.81 -19.02
CA LYS A 542 -38.54 -18.22 -18.64
C LYS A 542 -38.97 -18.46 -17.20
N PHE A 543 -38.63 -17.52 -16.31
CA PHE A 543 -38.95 -17.61 -14.90
C PHE A 543 -40.45 -17.32 -14.63
N LYS A 544 -41.04 -16.28 -15.24
CA LYS A 544 -42.38 -15.79 -14.95
C LYS A 544 -43.46 -16.12 -15.99
N GLN A 545 -43.12 -16.69 -17.14
CA GLN A 545 -44.04 -17.12 -18.19
C GLN A 545 -45.05 -16.05 -18.65
N TYR A 546 -44.61 -14.88 -19.05
CA TYR A 546 -45.48 -13.83 -19.59
C TYR A 546 -45.27 -13.58 -21.09
N SER A 547 -46.20 -12.84 -21.72
CA SER A 547 -46.24 -12.60 -23.17
C SER A 547 -44.98 -11.92 -23.69
N GLN A 548 -44.51 -12.30 -24.89
CA GLN A 548 -43.37 -11.68 -25.56
C GLN A 548 -43.60 -10.20 -25.94
N SER A 549 -44.84 -9.75 -26.02
CA SER A 549 -45.18 -8.36 -26.31
C SER A 549 -44.89 -7.40 -25.13
N ILE A 550 -44.74 -7.92 -23.92
CA ILE A 550 -44.47 -7.15 -22.73
C ILE A 550 -42.94 -7.09 -22.54
N LYS A 551 -42.37 -5.91 -22.63
CA LYS A 551 -40.94 -5.67 -22.37
C LYS A 551 -40.79 -5.03 -20.97
N CYS A 552 -40.80 -5.85 -19.94
CA CYS A 552 -40.77 -5.40 -18.53
C CYS A 552 -39.49 -4.61 -18.21
N ILE A 553 -38.33 -5.14 -18.61
CA ILE A 553 -37.02 -4.54 -18.30
C ILE A 553 -36.92 -3.15 -18.94
N ASN A 554 -37.16 -3.05 -20.26
CA ASN A 554 -37.08 -1.75 -20.94
C ASN A 554 -38.04 -0.71 -20.36
N LYS A 555 -39.24 -1.12 -19.95
CA LYS A 555 -40.20 -0.19 -19.31
C LYS A 555 -39.73 0.25 -17.93
N ALA A 556 -39.25 -0.66 -17.09
CA ALA A 556 -38.72 -0.33 -15.78
C ALA A 556 -37.54 0.65 -15.88
N VAL A 557 -36.58 0.40 -16.78
CA VAL A 557 -35.46 1.30 -17.04
C VAL A 557 -35.92 2.68 -17.54
N CYS A 558 -36.94 2.72 -18.42
CA CYS A 558 -37.51 4.00 -18.90
C CYS A 558 -38.15 4.78 -17.75
N GLU A 559 -38.90 4.16 -16.85
CA GLU A 559 -39.53 4.84 -15.72
C GLU A 559 -38.48 5.30 -14.70
N TYR A 560 -37.45 4.50 -14.44
CA TYR A 560 -36.31 4.90 -13.65
C TYR A 560 -35.65 6.17 -14.22
N ILE A 561 -35.34 6.19 -15.50
CA ILE A 561 -34.72 7.35 -16.16
C ILE A 561 -35.64 8.59 -16.08
N LYS A 562 -36.94 8.44 -16.33
CA LYS A 562 -37.91 9.52 -16.22
C LYS A 562 -37.91 10.14 -14.83
N TYR A 563 -37.90 9.30 -13.79
CA TYR A 563 -37.86 9.74 -12.41
C TYR A 563 -36.57 10.55 -12.12
N ILE A 564 -35.39 9.98 -12.46
CA ILE A 564 -34.09 10.59 -12.27
C ILE A 564 -34.02 11.98 -12.93
N VAL A 565 -34.47 12.07 -14.18
CA VAL A 565 -34.47 13.34 -14.94
C VAL A 565 -35.43 14.36 -14.33
N LYS A 566 -36.64 13.93 -13.96
CA LYS A 566 -37.68 14.79 -13.40
C LYS A 566 -37.26 15.38 -12.06
N GLU A 567 -36.77 14.51 -11.17
CA GLU A 567 -36.41 14.88 -9.80
C GLU A 567 -34.99 15.46 -9.70
N ARG A 568 -34.22 15.47 -10.79
CA ARG A 568 -32.80 15.88 -10.86
C ARG A 568 -31.94 15.18 -9.80
N ARG A 569 -32.21 13.89 -9.60
CA ARG A 569 -31.48 13.02 -8.67
C ARG A 569 -30.62 12.02 -9.42
N HIS A 570 -29.69 11.40 -8.73
CA HIS A 570 -28.86 10.31 -9.29
C HIS A 570 -29.33 8.94 -8.86
N GLU A 571 -30.30 8.89 -7.93
CA GLU A 571 -30.82 7.67 -7.31
C GLU A 571 -32.33 7.75 -7.16
N MET A 572 -32.99 6.61 -7.21
CA MET A 572 -34.42 6.45 -6.88
C MET A 572 -34.53 5.71 -5.55
N PRO A 573 -35.27 6.24 -4.56
CA PRO A 573 -35.53 5.51 -3.33
C PRO A 573 -36.20 4.15 -3.61
N ILE A 574 -35.83 3.14 -2.84
CA ILE A 574 -36.32 1.77 -3.03
C ILE A 574 -37.85 1.71 -2.92
N GLU A 575 -38.43 2.43 -1.96
CA GLU A 575 -39.89 2.51 -1.78
C GLU A 575 -40.57 3.05 -3.04
N THR A 576 -40.04 4.15 -3.60
CA THR A 576 -40.55 4.75 -4.83
C THR A 576 -40.41 3.80 -6.03
N ALA A 577 -39.28 3.06 -6.12
CA ALA A 577 -39.08 2.07 -7.19
C ALA A 577 -40.08 0.91 -7.06
N VAL A 578 -40.34 0.42 -5.87
CA VAL A 578 -41.34 -0.62 -5.60
C VAL A 578 -42.73 -0.15 -5.99
N GLU A 579 -43.14 1.07 -5.59
CA GLU A 579 -44.44 1.65 -5.95
C GLU A 579 -44.60 1.75 -7.48
N ILE A 580 -43.67 2.42 -8.16
CA ILE A 580 -43.75 2.63 -9.63
C ILE A 580 -43.75 1.30 -10.38
N PHE A 581 -42.91 0.37 -10.02
CA PHE A 581 -42.80 -0.90 -10.74
C PHE A 581 -43.99 -1.83 -10.42
N SER A 582 -44.50 -1.81 -9.20
CA SER A 582 -45.69 -2.58 -8.80
C SER A 582 -46.95 -2.08 -9.49
N GLU A 583 -47.18 -0.77 -9.59
CA GLU A 583 -48.29 -0.19 -10.34
C GLU A 583 -48.31 -0.63 -11.81
N ILE A 584 -47.15 -0.70 -12.45
CA ILE A 584 -47.02 -1.00 -13.89
C ILE A 584 -47.13 -2.51 -14.14
N TYR A 585 -46.61 -3.34 -13.21
CA TYR A 585 -46.40 -4.78 -13.44
C TYR A 585 -47.12 -5.71 -12.47
N ASN A 586 -48.09 -5.22 -11.67
CA ASN A 586 -48.81 -5.98 -10.65
C ASN A 586 -49.46 -7.27 -11.15
N ARG A 587 -49.71 -7.38 -12.46
CA ARG A 587 -50.24 -8.61 -13.10
C ARG A 587 -49.20 -9.72 -13.31
N VAL A 588 -47.92 -9.38 -13.29
CA VAL A 588 -46.80 -10.28 -13.59
C VAL A 588 -45.94 -10.52 -12.36
N PHE A 589 -45.74 -9.48 -11.54
CA PHE A 589 -44.86 -9.50 -10.40
C PHE A 589 -45.62 -9.13 -9.12
N LYS A 590 -45.20 -9.67 -8.00
CA LYS A 590 -45.56 -9.18 -6.67
C LYS A 590 -44.76 -7.91 -6.33
N ASP A 591 -45.20 -7.17 -5.33
CA ASP A 591 -44.56 -5.95 -4.87
C ASP A 591 -43.06 -6.22 -4.58
N GLY A 592 -42.19 -5.43 -5.20
CA GLY A 592 -40.74 -5.54 -5.03
C GLY A 592 -40.05 -6.61 -5.90
N GLU A 593 -40.74 -7.64 -6.37
CA GLU A 593 -40.16 -8.82 -7.03
C GLU A 593 -39.38 -8.48 -8.33
N LEU A 594 -39.87 -7.52 -9.12
CA LEU A 594 -39.18 -7.06 -10.32
C LEU A 594 -37.92 -6.28 -9.96
N LEU A 595 -37.98 -5.44 -8.94
CA LEU A 595 -36.84 -4.65 -8.46
C LEU A 595 -35.73 -5.57 -7.95
N ASP A 596 -36.08 -6.56 -7.10
CA ASP A 596 -35.12 -7.54 -6.58
C ASP A 596 -34.44 -8.30 -7.71
N TYR A 597 -35.21 -8.68 -8.74
CA TYR A 597 -34.64 -9.34 -9.93
C TYR A 597 -33.70 -8.42 -10.70
N LEU A 598 -34.08 -7.15 -10.95
CA LEU A 598 -33.22 -6.18 -11.64
C LEU A 598 -31.92 -5.95 -10.87
N ILE A 599 -31.98 -5.77 -9.55
CA ILE A 599 -30.81 -5.63 -8.68
C ILE A 599 -29.92 -6.89 -8.78
N SER A 600 -30.51 -8.08 -8.75
CA SER A 600 -29.75 -9.33 -8.85
C SER A 600 -29.04 -9.51 -10.21
N GLU A 601 -29.61 -8.95 -11.27
CA GLU A 601 -29.00 -8.94 -12.61
C GLU A 601 -28.03 -7.76 -12.83
N GLY A 602 -27.94 -6.85 -11.86
CA GLY A 602 -27.03 -5.71 -11.93
C GLY A 602 -27.50 -4.55 -12.81
N VAL A 603 -28.84 -4.40 -12.92
CA VAL A 603 -29.51 -3.31 -13.66
C VAL A 603 -29.86 -2.17 -12.73
#